data_7a892466dc110a55b8bcedb247b18a98
#
_entry.id   7a892466dc110a55b8bcedb247b18a98
#
_cell.length_a   1.000
_cell.length_b   1.000
_cell.length_c   1.000
_cell.angle_alpha   90.00
_cell.angle_beta   90.00
_cell.angle_gamma   90.00
#
_symmetry.space_group_name_H-M   'P 1'
#
loop_
_entity.id
_entity.type
_entity.pdbx_description
1 polymer ?
#
loop_
_entity_poly.entity_id
_entity_poly.type
_entity_poly.pdbx_seq_one_letter_code
_entity_poly.pdbx_strand_id
1 'polypeptide(L)'
;MSIYRNRFERNTHISPARLPVLLSFAAFACLFFLFLNGIRSVSATTLEKEQQSLENALQRSITQCYAVEGTYPPGLSYLEEHYGLTYNKDRFFVDYQPIGSNIMPDVTVLSRTGGAR
;
A
#
# COMPACT_ATOMS: atom_id res chain seq x y z
N MET A 1 12.65 -48.00 -41.73
CA MET A 1 12.56 -46.66 -42.36
C MET A 1 11.41 -45.87 -41.79
N SER A 2 10.23 -46.42 -41.80
CA SER A 2 9.05 -45.72 -41.29
C SER A 2 9.12 -45.44 -39.78
N ILE A 3 9.91 -46.21 -39.07
CA ILE A 3 10.06 -46.04 -37.62
C ILE A 3 10.70 -44.70 -37.29
N TYR A 4 11.60 -44.25 -38.14
CA TYR A 4 12.32 -43.00 -37.89
C TYR A 4 11.39 -41.81 -38.04
N ARG A 5 10.50 -41.90 -39.01
CA ARG A 5 9.52 -40.82 -39.19
C ARG A 5 8.63 -40.67 -38.00
N ASN A 6 8.22 -41.78 -37.46
CA ASN A 6 7.33 -41.76 -36.33
C ASN A 6 7.94 -41.12 -35.10
N ARG A 7 9.25 -41.25 -34.99
CA ARG A 7 9.95 -40.61 -33.87
C ARG A 7 9.88 -39.11 -33.98
N PHE A 8 10.13 -38.60 -35.17
CA PHE A 8 10.07 -37.16 -35.34
C PHE A 8 8.70 -36.61 -35.12
N GLU A 9 7.73 -37.34 -35.57
CA GLU A 9 6.36 -36.89 -35.39
C GLU A 9 5.95 -36.84 -33.95
N ARG A 10 6.44 -37.78 -33.17
CA ARG A 10 6.10 -37.78 -31.73
C ARG A 10 6.64 -36.60 -31.00
N ASN A 11 7.78 -36.11 -31.44
CA ASN A 11 8.38 -34.98 -30.76
C ASN A 11 7.56 -33.73 -30.90
N THR A 12 6.83 -33.63 -31.99
CA THR A 12 6.00 -32.45 -32.20
C THR A 12 4.64 -32.59 -31.54
N HIS A 13 4.27 -33.81 -31.18
CA HIS A 13 2.99 -34.04 -30.55
C HIS A 13 3.07 -33.92 -29.04
N ILE A 14 2.26 -33.06 -28.54
CA ILE A 14 2.11 -32.96 -27.09
C ILE A 14 1.33 -34.17 -26.63
N SER A 15 1.92 -35.00 -25.81
CA SER A 15 1.26 -36.20 -25.35
C SER A 15 0.03 -35.83 -24.52
N PRO A 16 -1.04 -36.64 -24.62
CA PRO A 16 -2.22 -36.34 -23.86
C PRO A 16 -2.01 -36.31 -22.34
N ALA A 17 -0.95 -36.98 -21.87
CA ALA A 17 -0.63 -36.96 -20.45
C ALA A 17 -0.06 -35.62 -20.03
N ARG A 18 0.57 -34.89 -20.97
CA ARG A 18 1.17 -33.59 -20.65
C ARG A 18 0.18 -32.45 -20.80
N LEU A 19 -0.85 -32.67 -21.56
CA LEU A 19 -1.84 -31.62 -21.80
C LEU A 19 -2.46 -31.09 -20.51
N PRO A 20 -2.92 -31.92 -19.58
CA PRO A 20 -3.48 -31.40 -18.34
C PRO A 20 -2.44 -30.70 -17.48
N VAL A 21 -1.19 -31.15 -17.55
CA VAL A 21 -0.09 -30.48 -16.82
C VAL A 21 0.14 -29.09 -17.37
N LEU A 22 0.17 -28.97 -18.69
CA LEU A 22 0.37 -27.67 -19.33
C LEU A 22 -0.80 -26.72 -19.04
N LEU A 23 -2.01 -27.24 -19.04
CA LEU A 23 -3.18 -26.45 -18.73
C LEU A 23 -3.13 -25.97 -17.26
N SER A 24 -2.66 -26.83 -16.38
CA SER A 24 -2.51 -26.47 -14.98
C SER A 24 -1.52 -25.34 -14.80
N PHE A 25 -0.38 -25.43 -15.48
CA PHE A 25 0.62 -24.37 -15.43
C PHE A 25 0.09 -23.06 -15.99
N ALA A 26 -0.64 -23.13 -17.09
CA ALA A 26 -1.22 -21.93 -17.70
C ALA A 26 -2.23 -21.27 -16.76
N ALA A 27 -3.05 -22.08 -16.13
CA ALA A 27 -4.04 -21.56 -15.18
C ALA A 27 -3.36 -20.90 -13.99
N PHE A 28 -2.33 -21.54 -13.46
CA PHE A 28 -1.59 -20.99 -12.33
C PHE A 28 -0.91 -19.68 -12.71
N ALA A 29 -0.28 -19.65 -13.87
CA ALA A 29 0.39 -18.45 -14.34
C ALA A 29 -0.60 -17.29 -14.52
N CYS A 30 -1.78 -17.61 -15.04
CA CYS A 30 -2.81 -16.61 -15.22
C CYS A 30 -3.29 -16.04 -13.89
N LEU A 31 -3.55 -16.92 -12.92
CA LEU A 31 -3.95 -16.48 -11.60
C LEU A 31 -2.87 -15.64 -10.93
N PHE A 32 -1.64 -16.07 -11.07
CA PHE A 32 -0.50 -15.34 -10.50
C PHE A 32 -0.39 -13.95 -11.10
N PHE A 33 -0.56 -13.87 -12.42
CA PHE A 33 -0.50 -12.59 -13.12
C PHE A 33 -1.62 -11.65 -12.67
N LEU A 34 -2.83 -12.20 -12.54
CA LEU A 34 -3.96 -11.42 -12.05
C LEU A 34 -3.74 -10.94 -10.62
N PHE A 35 -3.14 -11.79 -9.81
CA PHE A 35 -2.83 -11.46 -8.43
C PHE A 35 -1.84 -10.29 -8.35
N LEU A 36 -0.80 -10.33 -9.17
CA LEU A 36 0.19 -9.24 -9.19
C LEU A 36 -0.45 -7.91 -9.60
N ASN A 37 -1.33 -7.96 -10.60
CA ASN A 37 -2.03 -6.76 -11.02
C ASN A 37 -2.96 -6.25 -9.92
N GLY A 38 -3.60 -7.17 -9.21
CA GLY A 38 -4.47 -6.81 -8.10
C GLY A 38 -3.71 -6.14 -6.96
N ILE A 39 -2.50 -6.62 -6.68
CA ILE A 39 -1.68 -6.05 -5.63
C ILE A 39 -1.37 -4.58 -5.92
N ARG A 40 -1.04 -4.29 -7.17
CA ARG A 40 -0.72 -2.91 -7.54
C ARG A 40 -1.91 -1.99 -7.32
N SER A 41 -3.09 -2.44 -7.68
CA SER A 41 -4.30 -1.66 -7.49
C SER A 41 -4.60 -1.46 -6.01
N VAL A 42 -4.45 -2.50 -5.23
CA VAL A 42 -4.68 -2.44 -3.78
C VAL A 42 -3.70 -1.49 -3.12
N SER A 43 -2.45 -1.49 -3.57
CA SER A 43 -1.44 -0.62 -2.99
C SER A 43 -1.81 0.85 -3.12
N ALA A 44 -2.30 1.27 -4.28
CA ALA A 44 -2.71 2.65 -4.50
C ALA A 44 -3.86 3.03 -3.57
N THR A 45 -4.86 2.17 -3.48
CA THR A 45 -6.01 2.39 -2.61
C THR A 45 -5.60 2.41 -1.14
N THR A 46 -4.68 1.52 -0.77
CA THR A 46 -4.19 1.45 0.61
C THR A 46 -3.48 2.73 1.01
N LEU A 47 -2.70 3.32 0.11
CA LEU A 47 -2.03 4.59 0.40
C LEU A 47 -3.01 5.70 0.68
N GLU A 48 -4.07 5.80 -0.11
CA GLU A 48 -5.09 6.81 0.14
C GLU A 48 -5.77 6.62 1.48
N LYS A 49 -6.09 5.39 1.82
CA LYS A 49 -6.74 5.08 3.10
C LYS A 49 -5.80 5.32 4.27
N GLU A 50 -4.53 5.00 4.11
CA GLU A 50 -3.55 5.27 5.16
C GLU A 50 -3.39 6.76 5.38
N GLN A 51 -3.36 7.53 4.31
CA GLN A 51 -3.26 8.98 4.42
C GLN A 51 -4.47 9.55 5.14
N GLN A 52 -5.65 9.12 4.76
CA GLN A 52 -6.88 9.59 5.39
C GLN A 52 -6.94 9.18 6.85
N SER A 53 -6.52 7.96 7.14
CA SER A 53 -6.48 7.47 8.52
C SER A 53 -5.51 8.30 9.35
N LEU A 54 -4.37 8.65 8.78
CA LEU A 54 -3.39 9.49 9.47
C LEU A 54 -3.94 10.89 9.73
N GLU A 55 -4.61 11.46 8.75
CA GLU A 55 -5.24 12.76 8.93
C GLU A 55 -6.26 12.74 10.06
N ASN A 56 -7.09 11.69 10.10
CA ASN A 56 -8.09 11.54 11.15
C ASN A 56 -7.43 11.36 12.51
N ALA A 57 -6.35 10.59 12.57
CA ALA A 57 -5.62 10.37 13.81
C ALA A 57 -4.99 11.67 14.31
N LEU A 58 -4.45 12.45 13.40
CA LEU A 58 -3.88 13.76 13.74
C LEU A 58 -4.93 14.69 14.33
N GLN A 59 -6.06 14.82 13.65
CA GLN A 59 -7.13 15.68 14.14
C GLN A 59 -7.65 15.23 15.49
N ARG A 60 -7.79 13.93 15.65
CA ARG A 60 -8.25 13.38 16.94
C ARG A 60 -7.26 13.68 18.05
N SER A 61 -5.98 13.48 17.78
CA SER A 61 -4.94 13.74 18.80
C SER A 61 -4.87 15.22 19.13
N ILE A 62 -4.96 16.08 18.14
CA ILE A 62 -4.94 17.53 18.34
C ILE A 62 -6.13 17.96 19.19
N THR A 63 -7.31 17.47 18.84
CA THR A 63 -8.52 17.81 19.57
C THR A 63 -8.46 17.29 21.00
N GLN A 64 -7.94 16.09 21.18
CA GLN A 64 -7.80 15.50 22.51
C GLN A 64 -6.83 16.32 23.36
N CYS A 65 -5.73 16.75 22.76
CA CYS A 65 -4.77 17.59 23.47
C CYS A 65 -5.43 18.88 23.96
N TYR A 66 -6.19 19.52 23.11
CA TYR A 66 -6.91 20.74 23.49
C TYR A 66 -7.92 20.47 24.60
N ALA A 67 -8.65 19.37 24.49
CA ALA A 67 -9.68 19.05 25.49
C ALA A 67 -9.07 18.74 26.85
N VAL A 68 -7.91 18.12 26.89
CA VAL A 68 -7.27 17.72 28.14
C VAL A 68 -6.43 18.87 28.73
N GLU A 69 -5.67 19.55 27.90
CA GLU A 69 -4.70 20.54 28.38
C GLU A 69 -5.16 21.98 28.21
N GLY A 70 -6.21 22.22 27.44
CA GLY A 70 -6.70 23.56 27.21
C GLY A 70 -5.92 24.35 26.17
N THR A 71 -4.93 23.74 25.55
CA THR A 71 -4.13 24.37 24.49
C THR A 71 -3.86 23.35 23.39
N TYR A 72 -3.58 23.85 22.19
CA TYR A 72 -3.19 22.97 21.09
C TYR A 72 -1.74 22.57 21.23
N PRO A 73 -1.35 21.41 20.71
CA PRO A 73 0.03 20.94 20.83
C PRO A 73 1.00 21.86 20.10
N PRO A 74 2.18 22.09 20.67
CA PRO A 74 3.17 23.00 20.06
C PRO A 74 3.86 22.40 18.84
N GLY A 75 3.80 21.09 18.67
CA GLY A 75 4.45 20.44 17.54
C GLY A 75 4.04 19.01 17.39
N LEU A 76 4.45 18.42 16.29
CA LEU A 76 4.12 17.04 15.97
C LEU A 76 4.74 16.06 16.97
N SER A 77 5.99 16.34 17.38
CA SER A 77 6.67 15.47 18.33
C SER A 77 5.95 15.38 19.68
N TYR A 78 5.28 16.44 20.06
CA TYR A 78 4.48 16.43 21.29
C TYR A 78 3.35 15.41 21.21
N LEU A 79 2.70 15.32 20.06
CA LEU A 79 1.65 14.33 19.84
C LEU A 79 2.21 12.91 19.85
N GLU A 80 3.39 12.73 19.28
CA GLU A 80 4.02 11.41 19.27
C GLU A 80 4.38 10.94 20.68
N GLU A 81 4.90 11.85 21.49
CA GLU A 81 5.34 11.49 22.85
C GLU A 81 4.20 11.36 23.84
N HIS A 82 3.20 12.23 23.75
CA HIS A 82 2.16 12.30 24.78
C HIS A 82 0.85 11.62 24.40
N TYR A 83 0.57 11.51 23.11
CA TYR A 83 -0.71 10.96 22.64
C TYR A 83 -0.56 9.73 21.79
N GLY A 84 0.65 9.21 21.69
CA GLY A 84 0.87 7.94 20.99
C GLY A 84 0.68 7.96 19.50
N LEU A 85 0.82 9.14 18.89
CA LEU A 85 0.71 9.24 17.44
C LEU A 85 1.87 8.52 16.77
N THR A 86 1.57 7.59 15.91
CA THR A 86 2.58 6.87 15.15
C THR A 86 2.18 6.79 13.69
N TYR A 87 3.16 6.93 12.81
CA TYR A 87 2.93 6.80 11.38
C TYR A 87 4.24 6.48 10.69
N ASN A 88 4.13 6.04 9.45
CA ASN A 88 5.30 5.66 8.66
C ASN A 88 5.92 6.92 8.05
N LYS A 89 7.01 7.39 8.64
CA LYS A 89 7.66 8.63 8.23
C LYS A 89 8.35 8.51 6.87
N ASP A 90 8.63 7.28 6.45
CA ASP A 90 9.23 7.06 5.14
C ASP A 90 8.21 7.23 4.02
N ARG A 91 6.95 6.98 4.32
CA ARG A 91 5.88 7.02 3.32
C ARG A 91 5.09 8.32 3.35
N PHE A 92 5.02 8.97 4.49
CA PHE A 92 4.21 10.18 4.67
C PHE A 92 5.03 11.29 5.29
N PHE A 93 4.78 12.47 4.83
CA PHE A 93 5.33 13.70 5.41
C PHE A 93 4.18 14.51 5.99
N VAL A 94 4.31 14.88 7.25
CA VAL A 94 3.30 15.69 7.93
C VAL A 94 3.86 17.08 8.14
N ASP A 95 3.23 18.05 7.51
CA ASP A 95 3.58 19.45 7.70
C ASP A 95 2.69 20.00 8.81
N TYR A 96 3.29 20.26 9.95
CA TYR A 96 2.58 20.75 11.13
C TYR A 96 3.01 22.19 11.40
N GLN A 97 2.05 23.10 11.32
CA GLN A 97 2.34 24.52 11.52
C GLN A 97 1.49 25.06 12.64
N PRO A 98 2.06 25.22 13.83
CA PRO A 98 1.32 25.80 14.94
C PRO A 98 1.10 27.30 14.70
N ILE A 99 -0.13 27.73 14.90
CA ILE A 99 -0.48 29.14 14.73
C ILE A 99 -0.50 29.85 16.07
N GLY A 100 -1.07 29.20 17.06
CA GLY A 100 -1.15 29.73 18.41
C GLY A 100 -1.69 28.69 19.35
N SER A 101 -1.62 28.96 20.66
CA SER A 101 -2.05 27.99 21.64
C SER A 101 -3.58 27.78 21.63
N ASN A 102 -4.31 28.78 21.19
CA ASN A 102 -5.77 28.72 21.14
C ASN A 102 -6.33 28.61 19.72
N ILE A 103 -5.46 28.53 18.75
CA ILE A 103 -5.85 28.43 17.34
C ILE A 103 -5.44 27.08 16.82
N MET A 104 -6.36 26.40 16.15
CA MET A 104 -6.07 25.07 15.61
C MET A 104 -4.92 25.14 14.62
N PRO A 105 -3.91 24.28 14.78
CA PRO A 105 -2.76 24.29 13.88
C PRO A 105 -3.15 23.84 12.48
N ASP A 106 -2.39 24.31 11.52
CA ASP A 106 -2.55 23.87 10.13
C ASP A 106 -1.72 22.62 9.93
N VAL A 107 -2.38 21.54 9.53
CA VAL A 107 -1.72 20.25 9.36
C VAL A 107 -2.02 19.69 7.98
N THR A 108 -0.98 19.38 7.24
CA THR A 108 -1.11 18.80 5.91
C THR A 108 -0.33 17.49 5.85
N VAL A 109 -0.97 16.45 5.36
CA VAL A 109 -0.34 15.13 5.19
C VAL A 109 -0.07 14.91 3.72
N LEU A 110 1.18 14.64 3.40
CA LEU A 110 1.60 14.40 2.02
C LEU A 110 2.22 13.02 1.91
N SER A 111 1.87 12.33 0.83
CA SER A 111 2.44 11.02 0.55
C SER A 111 3.75 11.21 -0.21
N ARG A 112 4.82 10.67 0.34
CA ARG A 112 6.13 10.76 -0.31
C ARG A 112 6.18 9.89 -1.56
N THR A 113 5.48 8.78 -1.52
CA THR A 113 5.48 7.85 -2.65
C THR A 113 4.75 8.44 -3.85
N GLY A 114 3.60 9.05 -3.61
CA GLY A 114 2.83 9.63 -4.68
C GLY A 114 3.49 10.85 -5.28
N GLY A 115 4.22 11.58 -4.46
CA GLY A 115 4.88 12.78 -4.93
C GLY A 115 6.06 12.52 -5.83
N ALA A 116 6.50 11.29 -5.86
CA ALA A 116 7.63 10.93 -6.71
C ALA A 116 7.30 11.06 -8.19
N ARG A 117 6.00 11.30 -8.52
CA ARG A 117 5.64 11.43 -9.85
C ARG A 117 5.83 12.60 -10.47
#